data_879432f06c2cf1f62ef1531a65607aa6
#
_entry.id   879432f06c2cf1f62ef1531a65607aa6
#
_cell.length_a   1.000
_cell.length_b   1.000
_cell.length_c   1.000
_cell.angle_alpha   90.00
_cell.angle_beta   90.00
_cell.angle_gamma   90.00
#
_symmetry.space_group_name_H-M   'P 1'
#
loop_
_entity.id
_entity.type
_entity.pdbx_description
1 polymer ?
#
loop_
_entity_poly.entity_id
_entity_poly.type
_entity_poly.pdbx_seq_one_letter_code
_entity_poly.pdbx_strand_id
1 'polypeptide(L)'
;MKKRFFSILLSLCMVLMLFPATAFAEGNTGITISGPDVVCAQQQYEFTVTAADGITLTGEFGFDTGSKGDGSTLTLDENGVGHGVMPTEWYDLQSHTFELSAYGRTANQELVVGTKTVQVSSDHIFVNGVCGCGAIDGYTVQYDGGGAFPLLADVKIRGVDLTLAGKTFYRDGYVQTGWIDANNTEYALGGIYSTDADITLYPVWDELITLSVPFTTTVKLGGEAVPGETTFKLAIVGSNADEARYADVTVSASVTTNGEGSYEGTMTLSGPSRQLNDMLCEGAFVQQVNEGKDGWTYDDTVWGLLLWQGIAEYSTDDAATEDTVLILPVICEEADDGMYYDLDWEANPVDRMTFTNTYTKSAQPAENNPNTGDSSNLTLWFALLAVSAAGVISTGVHSKRRRSS
;
A
#
# COMPACT_ATOMS: atom_id res chain seq x y z
N MET A 1 -0.80 -4.98 -5.24
CA MET A 1 -1.81 -4.77 -6.29
C MET A 1 -3.17 -5.43 -5.99
N LYS A 2 -3.27 -6.64 -5.45
CA LYS A 2 -4.57 -7.30 -5.19
C LYS A 2 -5.44 -6.64 -4.08
N LYS A 3 -4.87 -5.96 -3.09
CA LYS A 3 -5.63 -5.32 -1.99
C LYS A 3 -6.29 -3.98 -2.38
N ARG A 4 -5.74 -3.25 -3.35
CA ARG A 4 -6.31 -1.96 -3.80
C ARG A 4 -7.50 -2.16 -4.76
N PHE A 5 -7.50 -3.22 -5.57
CA PHE A 5 -8.64 -3.58 -6.41
C PHE A 5 -9.88 -3.96 -5.58
N PHE A 6 -9.67 -4.62 -4.42
CA PHE A 6 -10.79 -4.99 -3.53
C PHE A 6 -11.44 -3.79 -2.85
N SER A 7 -10.65 -2.74 -2.54
CA SER A 7 -11.17 -1.52 -1.91
C SER A 7 -12.02 -0.70 -2.89
N ILE A 8 -11.59 -0.57 -4.15
CA ILE A 8 -12.35 0.14 -5.19
C ILE A 8 -13.63 -0.62 -5.55
N LEU A 9 -13.56 -1.94 -5.64
CA LEU A 9 -14.74 -2.78 -5.90
C LEU A 9 -15.74 -2.74 -4.74
N LEU A 10 -15.24 -2.70 -3.48
CA LEU A 10 -16.10 -2.61 -2.30
C LEU A 10 -16.77 -1.23 -2.18
N SER A 11 -16.07 -0.14 -2.53
CA SER A 11 -16.66 1.20 -2.54
C SER A 11 -17.69 1.36 -3.67
N LEU A 12 -17.44 0.78 -4.83
CA LEU A 12 -18.39 0.76 -5.93
C LEU A 12 -19.64 -0.07 -5.60
N CYS A 13 -19.47 -1.21 -4.90
CA CYS A 13 -20.61 -2.00 -4.40
C CYS A 13 -21.42 -1.30 -3.30
N MET A 14 -20.76 -0.49 -2.43
CA MET A 14 -21.50 0.28 -1.41
C MET A 14 -22.30 1.43 -2.00
N VAL A 15 -21.84 2.05 -3.07
CA VAL A 15 -22.61 3.09 -3.78
C VAL A 15 -23.86 2.47 -4.44
N LEU A 16 -23.77 1.25 -4.94
CA LEU A 16 -24.91 0.53 -5.50
C LEU A 16 -25.93 0.03 -4.44
N MET A 17 -25.53 -0.05 -3.15
CA MET A 17 -26.44 -0.51 -2.09
C MET A 17 -27.14 0.61 -1.32
N LEU A 18 -26.82 1.89 -1.57
CA LEU A 18 -27.39 3.04 -0.85
C LEU A 18 -28.58 3.69 -1.53
N PHE A 19 -29.01 3.19 -2.69
CA PHE A 19 -30.31 3.59 -3.21
C PHE A 19 -31.39 2.79 -2.47
N PRO A 20 -32.29 3.47 -1.71
CA PRO A 20 -33.46 2.77 -1.22
C PRO A 20 -34.24 2.31 -2.45
N ALA A 21 -34.27 1.02 -2.68
CA ALA A 21 -35.24 0.42 -3.58
C ALA A 21 -36.64 0.68 -2.95
N THR A 22 -37.17 1.87 -3.17
CA THR A 22 -38.61 2.10 -2.98
C THR A 22 -39.29 1.40 -4.15
N ALA A 23 -39.47 0.10 -3.98
CA ALA A 23 -40.36 -0.67 -4.82
C ALA A 23 -41.79 -0.12 -4.58
N PHE A 24 -42.18 0.85 -5.37
CA PHE A 24 -43.62 1.05 -5.59
C PHE A 24 -44.09 -0.14 -6.43
N ALA A 25 -44.76 -1.03 -5.77
CA ALA A 25 -45.44 -2.16 -6.43
C ALA A 25 -46.67 -1.59 -7.17
N GLU A 26 -46.45 -1.01 -8.32
CA GLU A 26 -47.52 -0.83 -9.31
C GLU A 26 -47.54 -2.09 -10.17
N GLY A 27 -48.67 -2.78 -10.08
CA GLY A 27 -49.12 -3.90 -10.86
C GLY A 27 -48.03 -4.84 -11.40
N ASN A 28 -47.85 -6.00 -10.74
CA ASN A 28 -46.95 -7.05 -11.21
C ASN A 28 -47.35 -7.55 -12.60
N THR A 29 -46.94 -6.82 -13.64
CA THR A 29 -47.20 -7.16 -15.05
C THR A 29 -46.27 -8.24 -15.58
N GLY A 30 -45.28 -8.66 -14.79
CA GLY A 30 -44.24 -9.60 -15.17
C GLY A 30 -43.09 -8.98 -16.00
N ILE A 31 -43.11 -7.68 -16.26
CA ILE A 31 -41.99 -6.95 -16.84
C ILE A 31 -41.55 -5.87 -15.83
N THR A 32 -40.27 -5.81 -15.54
CA THR A 32 -39.67 -4.84 -14.63
C THR A 32 -38.66 -3.95 -15.38
N ILE A 33 -38.81 -2.64 -15.24
CA ILE A 33 -37.87 -1.64 -15.75
C ILE A 33 -37.04 -1.13 -14.58
N SER A 34 -35.74 -1.37 -14.60
CA SER A 34 -34.77 -0.93 -13.60
C SER A 34 -33.92 0.21 -14.15
N GLY A 35 -33.61 1.18 -13.32
CA GLY A 35 -32.82 2.36 -13.68
C GLY A 35 -33.14 3.50 -12.74
N PRO A 36 -32.59 4.71 -12.96
CA PRO A 36 -32.82 5.85 -12.09
C PRO A 36 -34.29 6.28 -12.03
N ASP A 37 -34.74 6.71 -10.86
CA ASP A 37 -36.10 7.27 -10.66
C ASP A 37 -36.13 8.74 -11.01
N VAL A 38 -34.98 9.42 -10.95
CA VAL A 38 -34.78 10.81 -11.31
C VAL A 38 -33.63 10.92 -12.29
N VAL A 39 -33.83 11.63 -13.37
CA VAL A 39 -32.83 11.93 -14.39
C VAL A 39 -32.68 13.43 -14.56
N CYS A 40 -31.49 13.90 -14.87
CA CYS A 40 -31.29 15.31 -15.21
C CYS A 40 -31.43 15.55 -16.72
N ALA A 41 -31.87 16.78 -17.08
CA ALA A 41 -32.26 17.13 -18.45
C ALA A 41 -31.07 17.29 -19.38
N GLN A 42 -30.05 16.63 -19.48
CA GLN A 42 -28.93 16.84 -20.45
C GLN A 42 -28.09 15.59 -20.76
N GLN A 43 -28.58 14.39 -20.39
CA GLN A 43 -27.75 13.19 -20.56
C GLN A 43 -28.57 11.97 -20.95
N GLN A 44 -27.89 11.02 -21.60
CA GLN A 44 -28.49 9.71 -21.91
C GLN A 44 -28.47 8.83 -20.67
N TYR A 45 -29.56 8.13 -20.46
CA TYR A 45 -29.69 7.14 -19.39
C TYR A 45 -30.03 5.77 -19.98
N GLU A 46 -29.41 4.77 -19.44
CA GLU A 46 -29.68 3.40 -19.75
C GLU A 46 -30.64 2.79 -18.72
N PHE A 47 -31.65 2.09 -19.18
CA PHE A 47 -32.60 1.36 -18.38
C PHE A 47 -32.52 -0.13 -18.73
N THR A 48 -32.54 -0.97 -17.69
CA THR A 48 -32.51 -2.40 -17.83
C THR A 48 -33.95 -2.95 -17.71
N VAL A 49 -34.37 -3.79 -18.66
CA VAL A 49 -35.69 -4.41 -18.69
C VAL A 49 -35.56 -5.90 -18.51
N THR A 50 -36.23 -6.45 -17.51
CA THR A 50 -36.30 -7.90 -17.28
C THR A 50 -37.73 -8.38 -17.35
N ALA A 51 -37.93 -9.58 -17.86
CA ALA A 51 -39.23 -10.24 -17.94
C ALA A 51 -39.24 -11.47 -17.03
N ALA A 52 -40.43 -11.74 -16.45
CA ALA A 52 -40.67 -12.97 -15.69
C ALA A 52 -40.73 -14.17 -16.64
N ASP A 53 -40.59 -15.36 -16.07
CA ASP A 53 -40.67 -16.63 -16.84
C ASP A 53 -41.96 -16.72 -17.69
N GLY A 54 -41.81 -17.09 -18.94
CA GLY A 54 -42.91 -17.22 -19.88
C GLY A 54 -43.31 -15.95 -20.63
N ILE A 55 -42.61 -14.84 -20.41
CA ILE A 55 -42.76 -13.59 -21.16
C ILE A 55 -41.52 -13.36 -22.00
N THR A 56 -41.69 -13.08 -23.29
CA THR A 56 -40.62 -12.73 -24.21
C THR A 56 -40.70 -11.23 -24.54
N LEU A 57 -39.65 -10.49 -24.31
CA LEU A 57 -39.59 -9.05 -24.66
C LEU A 57 -39.66 -8.88 -26.20
N THR A 58 -40.40 -7.86 -26.66
CA THR A 58 -40.59 -7.60 -28.12
C THR A 58 -39.50 -6.74 -28.74
N GLY A 59 -38.60 -6.17 -27.92
CA GLY A 59 -37.57 -5.24 -28.38
C GLY A 59 -38.09 -3.80 -28.55
N GLU A 60 -39.31 -3.52 -28.15
CA GLU A 60 -39.89 -2.16 -28.17
C GLU A 60 -39.78 -1.51 -26.79
N PHE A 61 -39.39 -0.25 -26.79
CA PHE A 61 -39.23 0.58 -25.58
C PHE A 61 -39.83 1.96 -25.87
N GLY A 62 -40.81 2.34 -25.12
CA GLY A 62 -41.59 3.55 -25.37
C GLY A 62 -41.39 4.58 -24.27
N PHE A 63 -41.52 5.85 -24.65
CA PHE A 63 -41.57 6.99 -23.73
C PHE A 63 -42.90 7.70 -23.95
N ASP A 64 -43.67 7.93 -22.90
CA ASP A 64 -44.88 8.76 -22.96
C ASP A 64 -44.63 10.06 -22.20
N THR A 65 -44.57 11.15 -22.94
CA THR A 65 -44.44 12.52 -22.40
C THR A 65 -45.80 13.21 -22.33
N GLY A 66 -46.88 12.49 -22.53
CA GLY A 66 -48.25 13.06 -22.50
C GLY A 66 -48.68 13.75 -23.79
N SER A 67 -47.81 13.96 -24.77
CA SER A 67 -48.13 14.66 -26.02
C SER A 67 -47.76 13.90 -27.30
N LYS A 68 -46.82 12.96 -27.27
CA LYS A 68 -46.48 12.05 -28.31
C LYS A 68 -45.64 10.90 -27.73
N GLY A 69 -46.06 9.64 -27.99
CA GLY A 69 -45.21 8.48 -27.73
C GLY A 69 -44.16 8.39 -28.82
N ASP A 70 -42.91 8.49 -28.47
CA ASP A 70 -41.78 8.15 -29.37
C ASP A 70 -41.20 6.80 -28.92
N GLY A 71 -41.03 5.90 -29.87
CA GLY A 71 -40.45 4.59 -29.62
C GLY A 71 -38.94 4.61 -29.79
N SER A 72 -38.26 3.97 -28.88
CA SER A 72 -36.84 3.61 -28.99
C SER A 72 -36.73 2.09 -29.08
N THR A 73 -35.59 1.60 -29.50
CA THR A 73 -35.35 0.15 -29.62
C THR A 73 -34.75 -0.36 -28.32
N LEU A 74 -35.32 -1.43 -27.79
CA LEU A 74 -34.74 -2.21 -26.71
C LEU A 74 -33.73 -3.18 -27.29
N THR A 75 -32.48 -3.09 -26.95
CA THR A 75 -31.44 -4.05 -27.31
C THR A 75 -31.47 -5.20 -26.32
N LEU A 76 -31.63 -6.44 -26.79
CA LEU A 76 -31.61 -7.61 -25.92
C LEU A 76 -30.22 -8.22 -25.89
N ASP A 77 -29.74 -8.56 -24.69
CA ASP A 77 -28.53 -9.33 -24.51
C ASP A 77 -28.74 -10.85 -24.69
N GLU A 78 -27.68 -11.63 -24.59
CA GLU A 78 -27.70 -13.09 -24.70
C GLU A 78 -28.56 -13.80 -23.64
N ASN A 79 -28.85 -13.13 -22.51
CA ASN A 79 -29.69 -13.62 -21.42
C ASN A 79 -31.16 -13.18 -21.55
N GLY A 80 -31.50 -12.45 -22.61
CA GLY A 80 -32.83 -11.90 -22.83
C GLY A 80 -33.16 -10.67 -21.98
N VAL A 81 -32.12 -10.05 -21.39
CA VAL A 81 -32.25 -8.76 -20.67
C VAL A 81 -32.22 -7.63 -21.69
N GLY A 82 -33.21 -6.74 -21.61
CA GLY A 82 -33.31 -5.58 -22.48
C GLY A 82 -32.57 -4.37 -21.96
N HIS A 83 -31.90 -3.66 -22.85
CA HIS A 83 -31.23 -2.39 -22.59
C HIS A 83 -31.87 -1.30 -23.44
N GLY A 84 -32.55 -0.37 -22.81
CA GLY A 84 -33.21 0.76 -23.44
C GLY A 84 -32.45 2.06 -23.11
N VAL A 85 -32.18 2.85 -24.14
CA VAL A 85 -31.50 4.14 -23.98
C VAL A 85 -32.51 5.25 -24.24
N MET A 86 -32.60 6.20 -23.31
CA MET A 86 -33.40 7.40 -23.50
C MET A 86 -32.68 8.34 -24.46
N PRO A 87 -33.29 8.80 -25.58
CA PRO A 87 -32.67 9.67 -26.55
C PRO A 87 -32.33 11.07 -26.01
N THR A 88 -31.25 11.65 -26.48
CA THR A 88 -30.75 12.98 -26.05
C THR A 88 -31.61 14.15 -26.45
N GLU A 89 -32.49 13.98 -27.41
CA GLU A 89 -33.29 15.02 -28.03
C GLU A 89 -34.47 15.52 -27.13
N TRP A 90 -34.67 14.89 -25.99
CA TRP A 90 -35.75 15.13 -25.06
C TRP A 90 -35.39 16.12 -23.94
N TYR A 91 -34.23 16.74 -24.00
CA TYR A 91 -33.68 17.57 -22.93
C TYR A 91 -34.27 18.98 -22.82
N ASP A 92 -35.18 19.34 -23.70
CA ASP A 92 -35.99 20.58 -23.57
C ASP A 92 -37.11 20.46 -22.55
N LEU A 93 -37.26 19.30 -21.89
CA LEU A 93 -38.27 19.07 -20.88
C LEU A 93 -37.85 19.65 -19.53
N GLN A 94 -38.30 20.82 -19.23
CA GLN A 94 -38.14 21.39 -17.90
C GLN A 94 -39.02 20.62 -16.90
N SER A 95 -38.40 19.99 -15.91
CA SER A 95 -39.02 19.34 -14.73
C SER A 95 -40.35 18.62 -15.01
N HIS A 96 -40.31 17.57 -15.79
CA HIS A 96 -41.46 16.76 -16.12
C HIS A 96 -41.30 15.33 -15.63
N THR A 97 -42.41 14.66 -15.41
CA THR A 97 -42.46 13.22 -15.25
C THR A 97 -42.83 12.59 -16.59
N PHE A 98 -42.19 11.52 -16.93
CA PHE A 98 -42.55 10.69 -18.06
C PHE A 98 -42.67 9.23 -17.66
N GLU A 99 -43.44 8.45 -18.42
CA GLU A 99 -43.59 7.01 -18.23
C GLU A 99 -42.79 6.28 -19.28
N LEU A 100 -41.89 5.39 -18.81
CA LEU A 100 -41.22 4.40 -19.64
C LEU A 100 -42.14 3.18 -19.78
N SER A 101 -42.23 2.62 -20.98
CA SER A 101 -42.96 1.40 -21.26
C SER A 101 -42.12 0.39 -21.99
N ALA A 102 -42.11 -0.85 -21.51
CA ALA A 102 -41.49 -1.98 -22.19
C ALA A 102 -42.53 -3.07 -22.48
N TYR A 103 -42.41 -3.69 -23.63
CA TYR A 103 -43.40 -4.59 -24.14
C TYR A 103 -42.87 -6.01 -24.24
N GLY A 104 -43.73 -6.96 -23.93
CA GLY A 104 -43.44 -8.39 -24.07
C GLY A 104 -44.71 -9.18 -24.46
N ARG A 105 -44.54 -10.44 -24.77
CA ARG A 105 -45.66 -11.36 -25.09
C ARG A 105 -45.55 -12.62 -24.26
N THR A 106 -46.70 -13.07 -23.78
CA THR A 106 -46.84 -14.41 -23.18
C THR A 106 -46.70 -15.51 -24.22
N ALA A 107 -46.60 -16.75 -23.81
CA ALA A 107 -46.64 -17.91 -24.70
C ALA A 107 -47.91 -17.96 -25.56
N ASN A 108 -49.02 -17.39 -25.08
CA ASN A 108 -50.32 -17.29 -25.81
C ASN A 108 -50.38 -16.04 -26.69
N GLN A 109 -49.29 -15.30 -26.89
CA GLN A 109 -49.20 -14.08 -27.69
C GLN A 109 -49.97 -12.87 -27.10
N GLU A 110 -50.38 -12.93 -25.84
CA GLU A 110 -50.99 -11.80 -25.15
C GLU A 110 -49.94 -10.72 -24.87
N LEU A 111 -50.28 -9.46 -25.13
CA LEU A 111 -49.40 -8.34 -24.87
C LEU A 111 -49.31 -8.06 -23.38
N VAL A 112 -48.07 -7.92 -22.88
CA VAL A 112 -47.74 -7.51 -21.51
C VAL A 112 -46.95 -6.22 -21.59
N VAL A 113 -47.27 -5.26 -20.73
CA VAL A 113 -46.58 -3.97 -20.68
C VAL A 113 -46.08 -3.74 -19.26
N GLY A 114 -44.79 -3.49 -19.12
CA GLY A 114 -44.20 -2.98 -17.89
C GLY A 114 -43.98 -1.47 -18.00
N THR A 115 -44.26 -0.75 -16.95
CA THR A 115 -44.08 0.71 -16.94
C THR A 115 -43.21 1.15 -15.76
N LYS A 116 -42.52 2.29 -15.93
CA LYS A 116 -41.77 2.98 -14.88
C LYS A 116 -41.88 4.49 -15.04
N THR A 117 -42.33 5.14 -13.99
CA THR A 117 -42.35 6.59 -13.96
C THR A 117 -40.95 7.12 -13.59
N VAL A 118 -40.47 8.09 -14.38
CA VAL A 118 -39.18 8.75 -14.16
C VAL A 118 -39.40 10.27 -14.11
N GLN A 119 -38.76 10.91 -13.14
CA GLN A 119 -38.80 12.36 -13.00
C GLN A 119 -37.59 12.99 -13.72
N VAL A 120 -37.84 14.06 -14.51
CA VAL A 120 -36.76 14.84 -15.13
C VAL A 120 -36.54 16.11 -14.30
N SER A 121 -35.29 16.35 -13.94
CA SER A 121 -34.84 17.58 -13.28
C SER A 121 -34.08 18.46 -14.27
N SER A 122 -34.34 19.75 -14.27
CA SER A 122 -33.57 20.75 -15.03
C SER A 122 -32.15 20.89 -14.53
N ASP A 123 -31.95 20.62 -13.25
CA ASP A 123 -30.64 20.70 -12.56
C ASP A 123 -30.17 19.33 -12.14
N HIS A 124 -28.87 19.21 -11.94
CA HIS A 124 -28.31 17.99 -11.37
C HIS A 124 -28.77 17.81 -9.92
N ILE A 125 -29.24 16.63 -9.59
CA ILE A 125 -29.59 16.24 -8.22
C ILE A 125 -28.48 15.38 -7.68
N PHE A 126 -27.63 15.95 -6.84
CA PHE A 126 -26.49 15.27 -6.26
C PHE A 126 -26.89 14.58 -4.95
N VAL A 127 -26.62 13.29 -4.87
CA VAL A 127 -26.69 12.49 -3.65
C VAL A 127 -25.28 12.01 -3.34
N ASN A 128 -24.72 12.42 -2.21
CA ASN A 128 -23.31 12.18 -1.87
C ASN A 128 -22.34 12.65 -2.99
N GLY A 129 -22.64 13.80 -3.59
CA GLY A 129 -21.83 14.42 -4.63
C GLY A 129 -21.92 13.76 -6.01
N VAL A 130 -22.79 12.79 -6.22
CA VAL A 130 -22.98 12.14 -7.53
C VAL A 130 -24.44 12.26 -7.94
N CYS A 131 -24.68 12.74 -9.15
CA CYS A 131 -26.00 12.74 -9.76
C CYS A 131 -26.29 11.35 -10.37
N GLY A 132 -27.56 10.95 -10.41
CA GLY A 132 -27.96 9.72 -11.07
C GLY A 132 -27.54 9.60 -12.55
N CYS A 133 -27.20 10.73 -13.19
CA CYS A 133 -26.63 10.80 -14.54
C CYS A 133 -25.11 10.54 -14.61
N GLY A 134 -24.45 10.38 -13.47
CA GLY A 134 -22.99 10.27 -13.40
C GLY A 134 -22.24 11.61 -13.29
N ALA A 135 -22.94 12.76 -13.35
CA ALA A 135 -22.31 14.05 -13.06
C ALA A 135 -21.84 14.07 -11.59
N ILE A 136 -20.70 14.68 -11.36
CA ILE A 136 -20.08 14.77 -10.04
C ILE A 136 -20.07 16.23 -9.58
N ASP A 137 -20.61 16.49 -8.37
CA ASP A 137 -20.40 17.76 -7.67
C ASP A 137 -19.10 17.68 -6.91
N GLY A 138 -18.05 18.10 -7.53
CA GLY A 138 -16.72 17.95 -6.99
C GLY A 138 -15.73 18.95 -7.54
N TYR A 139 -14.53 18.83 -7.03
CA TYR A 139 -13.38 19.67 -7.34
C TYR A 139 -12.28 18.82 -7.95
N THR A 140 -11.52 19.42 -8.86
CA THR A 140 -10.38 18.76 -9.48
C THR A 140 -9.16 18.91 -8.58
N VAL A 141 -8.56 17.77 -8.21
CA VAL A 141 -7.24 17.71 -7.60
C VAL A 141 -6.26 17.23 -8.66
N GLN A 142 -5.50 18.18 -9.20
CA GLN A 142 -4.56 17.92 -10.28
C GLN A 142 -3.16 17.67 -9.72
N TYR A 143 -2.46 16.64 -10.23
CA TYR A 143 -1.08 16.34 -9.88
C TYR A 143 -0.20 16.68 -11.09
N ASP A 144 0.68 17.68 -10.93
CA ASP A 144 1.58 18.16 -11.97
C ASP A 144 3.03 17.81 -11.62
N GLY A 145 3.57 16.79 -12.27
CA GLY A 145 4.97 16.36 -12.12
C GLY A 145 5.98 17.21 -12.89
N GLY A 146 5.52 18.25 -13.59
CA GLY A 146 6.35 19.07 -14.49
C GLY A 146 6.57 18.42 -15.85
N GLY A 147 6.48 19.17 -16.89
CA GLY A 147 6.62 18.99 -18.36
C GLY A 147 6.88 17.62 -19.00
N ALA A 148 7.49 16.67 -18.31
CA ALA A 148 7.79 15.33 -18.83
C ALA A 148 6.77 14.26 -18.38
N PHE A 149 5.91 14.56 -17.43
CA PHE A 149 4.94 13.62 -16.89
C PHE A 149 3.53 13.93 -17.38
N PRO A 150 2.68 12.91 -17.57
CA PRO A 150 1.28 13.15 -17.85
C PRO A 150 0.63 13.83 -16.65
N LEU A 151 -0.29 14.75 -16.90
CA LEU A 151 -1.13 15.33 -15.87
C LEU A 151 -2.06 14.23 -15.34
N LEU A 152 -2.06 14.04 -14.04
CA LEU A 152 -2.96 13.12 -13.34
C LEU A 152 -3.96 13.96 -12.54
N ALA A 153 -5.16 13.47 -12.39
CA ALA A 153 -6.18 14.16 -11.63
C ALA A 153 -7.09 13.17 -10.89
N ASP A 154 -7.48 13.58 -9.70
CA ASP A 154 -8.56 12.97 -8.92
C ASP A 154 -9.72 13.95 -8.81
N VAL A 155 -10.90 13.45 -8.50
CA VAL A 155 -12.07 14.26 -8.21
C VAL A 155 -12.39 14.16 -6.73
N LYS A 156 -12.34 15.31 -6.04
CA LYS A 156 -12.82 15.44 -4.67
C LYS A 156 -14.30 15.76 -4.68
N ILE A 157 -15.11 14.86 -4.19
CA ILE A 157 -16.54 15.07 -4.03
C ILE A 157 -16.77 16.12 -2.94
N ARG A 158 -17.69 17.06 -3.18
CA ARG A 158 -18.06 18.10 -2.20
C ARG A 158 -18.46 17.48 -0.85
N GLY A 159 -17.83 17.94 0.22
CA GLY A 159 -18.09 17.47 1.59
C GLY A 159 -17.57 16.08 1.91
N VAL A 160 -16.83 15.41 1.00
CA VAL A 160 -16.22 14.10 1.23
C VAL A 160 -14.70 14.22 1.14
N ASP A 161 -14.00 13.78 2.14
CA ASP A 161 -12.54 13.79 2.17
C ASP A 161 -11.95 12.94 1.03
N LEU A 162 -10.89 13.44 0.40
CA LEU A 162 -10.13 12.73 -0.62
C LEU A 162 -8.78 12.31 -0.04
N THR A 163 -8.43 11.04 -0.22
CA THR A 163 -7.07 10.58 0.03
C THR A 163 -6.21 10.92 -1.18
N LEU A 164 -5.19 11.76 -0.97
CA LEU A 164 -4.26 12.17 -2.03
C LEU A 164 -3.44 10.99 -2.55
N ALA A 165 -2.93 11.13 -3.76
CA ALA A 165 -2.05 10.16 -4.37
C ALA A 165 -0.79 9.93 -3.51
N GLY A 166 -0.28 8.69 -3.50
CA GLY A 166 1.01 8.33 -2.92
C GLY A 166 2.18 8.76 -3.83
N LYS A 167 3.33 8.09 -3.69
CA LYS A 167 4.47 8.30 -4.61
C LYS A 167 4.03 8.01 -6.05
N THR A 168 3.99 9.04 -6.88
CA THR A 168 3.38 8.98 -8.22
C THR A 168 4.40 9.26 -9.33
N PHE A 169 5.32 10.18 -9.06
CA PHE A 169 6.34 10.59 -10.02
C PHE A 169 7.70 10.04 -9.63
N TYR A 170 8.56 9.88 -10.62
CA TYR A 170 9.94 9.41 -10.46
C TYR A 170 10.92 10.46 -10.99
N ARG A 171 11.96 10.73 -10.22
CA ARG A 171 13.08 11.58 -10.64
C ARG A 171 14.37 10.90 -10.21
N ASP A 172 15.31 10.73 -11.15
CA ASP A 172 16.59 10.08 -10.88
C ASP A 172 17.39 10.83 -9.80
N GLY A 173 17.89 10.09 -8.82
CA GLY A 173 18.60 10.65 -7.65
C GLY A 173 17.72 11.34 -6.62
N TYR A 174 16.40 11.28 -6.74
CA TYR A 174 15.46 11.91 -5.82
C TYR A 174 14.34 10.96 -5.41
N VAL A 175 13.75 11.21 -4.26
CA VAL A 175 12.51 10.56 -3.83
C VAL A 175 11.42 11.60 -3.64
N GLN A 176 10.20 11.27 -4.05
CA GLN A 176 9.04 12.08 -3.75
C GLN A 176 8.64 11.87 -2.29
N THR A 177 8.61 12.96 -1.50
CA THR A 177 8.30 12.92 -0.06
C THR A 177 6.95 13.52 0.29
N GLY A 178 6.35 14.29 -0.63
CA GLY A 178 5.07 14.96 -0.38
C GLY A 178 4.53 15.63 -1.63
N TRP A 179 3.54 16.46 -1.40
CA TRP A 179 2.92 17.37 -2.35
C TRP A 179 2.99 18.78 -1.81
N ILE A 180 3.01 19.77 -2.70
CA ILE A 180 2.97 21.20 -2.36
C ILE A 180 2.05 21.93 -3.33
N ASP A 181 1.26 22.88 -2.83
CA ASP A 181 0.44 23.73 -3.67
C ASP A 181 1.15 25.04 -4.06
N ALA A 182 0.49 25.85 -4.87
CA ALA A 182 1.00 27.16 -5.30
C ALA A 182 1.18 28.17 -4.14
N ASN A 183 0.60 27.92 -2.98
CA ASN A 183 0.72 28.75 -1.78
C ASN A 183 1.83 28.24 -0.82
N ASN A 184 2.59 27.25 -1.24
CA ASN A 184 3.59 26.54 -0.43
C ASN A 184 2.99 25.77 0.77
N THR A 185 1.76 25.32 0.67
CA THR A 185 1.17 24.42 1.66
C THR A 185 1.59 23.00 1.32
N GLU A 186 2.18 22.32 2.29
CA GLU A 186 2.64 20.94 2.13
C GLU A 186 1.55 19.94 2.52
N TYR A 187 1.48 18.84 1.77
CA TYR A 187 0.58 17.70 1.99
C TYR A 187 1.37 16.40 1.98
N ALA A 188 1.06 15.51 2.91
CA ALA A 188 1.68 14.19 2.95
C ALA A 188 1.24 13.33 1.76
N LEU A 189 2.10 12.41 1.33
CA LEU A 189 1.73 11.34 0.40
C LEU A 189 0.64 10.46 1.01
N GLY A 190 -0.46 10.26 0.29
CA GLY A 190 -1.63 9.56 0.84
C GLY A 190 -2.35 10.34 1.95
N GLY A 191 -2.03 11.61 2.15
CA GLY A 191 -2.69 12.48 3.13
C GLY A 191 -4.15 12.79 2.75
N ILE A 192 -4.86 13.41 3.66
CA ILE A 192 -6.28 13.75 3.47
C ILE A 192 -6.41 15.19 2.98
N TYR A 193 -7.16 15.39 1.90
CA TYR A 193 -7.56 16.69 1.39
C TYR A 193 -9.06 16.91 1.65
N SER A 194 -9.37 17.84 2.57
CA SER A 194 -10.75 18.10 3.03
C SER A 194 -11.35 19.36 2.39
N THR A 195 -10.53 20.22 1.79
CA THR A 195 -10.99 21.51 1.26
C THR A 195 -11.83 21.33 0.02
N ASP A 196 -12.99 21.97 -0.01
CA ASP A 196 -13.90 22.00 -1.16
C ASP A 196 -13.47 23.05 -2.19
N ALA A 197 -12.36 22.79 -2.89
CA ALA A 197 -11.80 23.66 -3.92
C ALA A 197 -10.94 22.87 -4.90
N ASP A 198 -10.83 23.39 -6.13
CA ASP A 198 -9.83 22.91 -7.08
C ASP A 198 -8.42 23.22 -6.58
N ILE A 199 -7.49 22.28 -6.80
CA ILE A 199 -6.10 22.44 -6.41
C ILE A 199 -5.17 21.78 -7.42
N THR A 200 -3.99 22.39 -7.62
CA THR A 200 -2.88 21.77 -8.34
C THR A 200 -1.76 21.50 -7.34
N LEU A 201 -1.33 20.27 -7.29
CA LEU A 201 -0.30 19.74 -6.40
C LEU A 201 0.94 19.39 -7.20
N TYR A 202 2.08 19.88 -6.74
CA TYR A 202 3.40 19.60 -7.30
C TYR A 202 4.15 18.65 -6.37
N PRO A 203 4.97 17.73 -6.88
CA PRO A 203 5.74 16.82 -6.06
C PRO A 203 6.83 17.57 -5.29
N VAL A 204 6.93 17.28 -4.00
CA VAL A 204 8.08 17.66 -3.18
C VAL A 204 9.15 16.59 -3.36
N TRP A 205 10.34 17.01 -3.72
CA TRP A 205 11.49 16.14 -3.95
C TRP A 205 12.52 16.27 -2.85
N ASP A 206 13.06 15.14 -2.42
CA ASP A 206 14.23 15.07 -1.57
C ASP A 206 15.34 14.29 -2.26
N GLU A 207 16.57 14.72 -2.15
CA GLU A 207 17.72 14.07 -2.77
C GLU A 207 18.01 12.74 -2.06
N LEU A 208 18.27 11.69 -2.84
CA LEU A 208 18.77 10.43 -2.31
C LEU A 208 20.27 10.50 -2.14
N ILE A 209 20.71 10.47 -0.90
CA ILE A 209 22.14 10.46 -0.56
C ILE A 209 22.55 9.10 0.02
N THR A 210 23.84 8.83 -0.05
CA THR A 210 24.46 7.63 0.52
C THR A 210 25.69 8.04 1.30
N LEU A 211 25.69 7.66 2.59
CA LEU A 211 26.81 7.86 3.51
C LEU A 211 27.49 6.54 3.77
N SER A 212 28.80 6.56 3.90
CA SER A 212 29.65 5.39 4.15
C SER A 212 30.40 5.57 5.47
N VAL A 213 30.18 4.64 6.39
CA VAL A 213 30.81 4.65 7.72
C VAL A 213 31.70 3.40 7.85
N PRO A 214 33.00 3.55 8.03
CA PRO A 214 33.92 2.41 8.13
C PRO A 214 33.80 1.70 9.49
N PHE A 215 33.95 0.39 9.47
CA PHE A 215 34.06 -0.40 10.69
C PHE A 215 35.07 -1.54 10.55
N THR A 216 35.51 -2.09 11.67
CA THR A 216 36.39 -3.26 11.72
C THR A 216 35.76 -4.29 12.66
N THR A 217 35.71 -5.53 12.21
CA THR A 217 35.35 -6.69 13.03
C THR A 217 36.60 -7.54 13.27
N THR A 218 36.97 -7.70 14.53
CA THR A 218 38.10 -8.54 14.94
C THR A 218 37.57 -9.87 15.49
N VAL A 219 38.09 -10.98 14.99
CA VAL A 219 37.82 -12.33 15.48
C VAL A 219 39.00 -12.81 16.31
N LYS A 220 38.77 -13.16 17.56
CA LYS A 220 39.73 -13.79 18.48
C LYS A 220 39.35 -15.24 18.73
N LEU A 221 40.36 -16.10 18.91
CA LEU A 221 40.13 -17.45 19.32
C LEU A 221 40.27 -17.57 20.85
N GLY A 222 39.21 -18.07 21.49
CA GLY A 222 39.19 -18.44 22.91
C GLY A 222 39.26 -19.94 23.14
N GLY A 223 39.43 -20.73 22.07
CA GLY A 223 39.51 -22.18 22.06
C GLY A 223 40.43 -22.69 20.93
N GLU A 224 40.51 -24.01 20.77
CA GLU A 224 41.38 -24.65 19.75
C GLU A 224 40.74 -24.68 18.35
N ALA A 225 39.43 -24.56 18.26
CA ALA A 225 38.74 -24.59 16.99
C ALA A 225 38.78 -23.22 16.28
N VAL A 226 39.05 -23.26 14.97
CA VAL A 226 39.01 -22.09 14.11
C VAL A 226 37.63 -22.02 13.47
N PRO A 227 36.94 -20.85 13.55
CA PRO A 227 35.66 -20.69 12.90
C PRO A 227 35.84 -20.72 11.37
N GLY A 228 34.87 -21.29 10.67
CA GLY A 228 34.74 -21.12 9.24
C GLY A 228 34.21 -19.76 8.87
N GLU A 229 33.86 -19.58 7.60
CA GLU A 229 33.27 -18.36 7.10
C GLU A 229 32.04 -17.93 7.92
N THR A 230 32.08 -16.73 8.45
CA THR A 230 31.04 -16.19 9.29
C THR A 230 30.76 -14.72 8.91
N THR A 231 29.52 -14.39 8.67
CA THR A 231 29.10 -13.02 8.39
C THR A 231 28.55 -12.36 9.66
N PHE A 232 29.07 -11.16 9.95
CA PHE A 232 28.58 -10.28 11.00
C PHE A 232 27.84 -9.13 10.36
N LYS A 233 26.77 -8.67 11.02
CA LYS A 233 25.91 -7.58 10.56
C LYS A 233 25.85 -6.51 11.63
N LEU A 234 25.68 -5.26 11.21
CA LEU A 234 25.38 -4.15 12.10
C LEU A 234 23.94 -3.68 11.85
N ALA A 235 23.33 -3.11 12.88
CA ALA A 235 21.99 -2.53 12.81
C ALA A 235 21.93 -1.24 13.62
N ILE A 236 20.99 -0.36 13.25
CA ILE A 236 20.60 0.76 14.09
C ILE A 236 19.78 0.21 15.25
N VAL A 237 20.04 0.68 16.45
CA VAL A 237 19.35 0.33 17.70
C VAL A 237 18.86 1.58 18.41
N GLY A 238 17.95 1.42 19.40
CA GLY A 238 17.38 2.54 20.14
C GLY A 238 16.17 3.17 19.45
N SER A 239 15.76 4.35 19.90
CA SER A 239 14.53 5.02 19.45
C SER A 239 14.52 5.34 17.95
N ASN A 240 15.67 5.63 17.37
CA ASN A 240 15.78 5.94 15.94
C ASN A 240 15.56 4.74 15.01
N ALA A 241 15.72 3.50 15.52
CA ALA A 241 15.55 2.29 14.72
C ALA A 241 14.09 2.07 14.30
N ASP A 242 13.14 2.49 15.14
CA ASP A 242 11.71 2.19 14.99
C ASP A 242 10.88 3.41 14.58
N GLU A 243 11.50 4.56 14.37
CA GLU A 243 10.78 5.77 14.02
C GLU A 243 10.25 5.75 12.59
N ALA A 244 8.93 5.85 12.46
CA ALA A 244 8.25 5.86 11.16
C ALA A 244 8.73 6.99 10.21
N ARG A 245 9.27 8.08 10.77
CA ARG A 245 9.80 9.20 9.97
C ARG A 245 11.08 8.85 9.20
N TYR A 246 11.80 7.79 9.60
CA TYR A 246 13.00 7.31 8.93
C TYR A 246 12.75 6.05 8.06
N ALA A 247 11.50 5.77 7.75
CA ALA A 247 11.10 4.55 7.05
C ALA A 247 11.71 4.38 5.64
N ASP A 248 12.14 5.47 5.02
CA ASP A 248 12.80 5.43 3.70
C ASP A 248 14.34 5.34 3.81
N VAL A 249 14.89 5.35 5.02
CA VAL A 249 16.33 5.13 5.25
C VAL A 249 16.63 3.63 5.25
N THR A 250 17.60 3.24 4.45
CA THR A 250 18.08 1.86 4.38
C THR A 250 19.49 1.76 4.96
N VAL A 251 19.71 0.73 5.75
CA VAL A 251 20.99 0.42 6.37
C VAL A 251 21.52 -0.88 5.84
N SER A 252 22.74 -0.89 5.32
CA SER A 252 23.42 -2.08 4.88
C SER A 252 24.83 -2.13 5.50
N ALA A 253 25.05 -3.11 6.37
CA ALA A 253 26.32 -3.26 7.04
C ALA A 253 26.60 -4.73 7.34
N SER A 254 27.56 -5.30 6.66
CA SER A 254 27.99 -6.68 6.93
C SER A 254 29.47 -6.88 6.56
N VAL A 255 30.12 -7.79 7.26
CA VAL A 255 31.48 -8.24 6.94
C VAL A 255 31.56 -9.75 7.09
N THR A 256 32.18 -10.40 6.14
CA THR A 256 32.42 -11.83 6.19
C THR A 256 33.84 -12.10 6.61
N THR A 257 34.00 -12.93 7.64
CA THR A 257 35.28 -13.30 8.25
C THR A 257 35.57 -14.76 7.97
N ASN A 258 36.84 -15.12 7.98
CA ASN A 258 37.27 -16.52 7.85
C ASN A 258 38.48 -16.77 8.76
N GLY A 259 38.23 -17.30 9.95
CA GLY A 259 39.25 -17.52 10.98
C GLY A 259 39.54 -16.31 11.85
N GLU A 260 40.69 -16.36 12.57
CA GLU A 260 41.17 -15.27 13.43
C GLU A 260 41.73 -14.12 12.59
N GLY A 261 41.47 -12.90 13.00
CA GLY A 261 42.00 -11.71 12.32
C GLY A 261 41.07 -10.49 12.44
N SER A 262 41.50 -9.42 11.81
CA SER A 262 40.72 -8.18 11.71
C SER A 262 40.26 -7.97 10.27
N TYR A 263 38.99 -7.68 10.11
CA TYR A 263 38.29 -7.58 8.83
C TYR A 263 37.61 -6.22 8.72
N GLU A 264 37.91 -5.52 7.65
CA GLU A 264 37.32 -4.21 7.39
C GLU A 264 35.97 -4.34 6.69
N GLY A 265 35.02 -3.54 7.09
CA GLY A 265 33.69 -3.41 6.50
C GLY A 265 33.30 -1.96 6.34
N THR A 266 32.25 -1.74 5.56
CA THR A 266 31.62 -0.42 5.40
C THR A 266 30.14 -0.55 5.67
N MET A 267 29.63 0.28 6.57
CA MET A 267 28.20 0.49 6.76
C MET A 267 27.74 1.56 5.78
N THR A 268 26.71 1.27 5.05
CA THR A 268 26.11 2.19 4.10
C THR A 268 24.72 2.59 4.60
N LEU A 269 24.51 3.90 4.73
CA LEU A 269 23.23 4.52 5.03
C LEU A 269 22.74 5.21 3.76
N SER A 270 21.59 4.85 3.25
CA SER A 270 21.02 5.44 2.04
C SER A 270 19.58 5.84 2.25
N GLY A 271 19.20 7.02 1.80
CA GLY A 271 17.84 7.49 1.93
C GLY A 271 17.69 8.96 1.55
N PRO A 272 16.48 9.52 1.78
CA PRO A 272 16.24 10.95 1.60
C PRO A 272 17.18 11.77 2.50
N SER A 273 17.77 12.82 1.92
CA SER A 273 18.78 13.62 2.65
C SER A 273 18.24 14.22 3.94
N ARG A 274 16.99 14.70 3.94
CA ARG A 274 16.35 15.21 5.16
C ARG A 274 16.22 14.15 6.24
N GLN A 275 15.73 12.96 5.89
CA GLN A 275 15.55 11.87 6.87
C GLN A 275 16.87 11.40 7.44
N LEU A 276 17.90 11.26 6.59
CA LEU A 276 19.26 10.91 7.04
C LEU A 276 19.87 11.98 7.93
N ASN A 277 19.74 13.25 7.55
CA ASN A 277 20.25 14.36 8.35
C ASN A 277 19.53 14.45 9.70
N ASP A 278 18.20 14.36 9.72
CA ASP A 278 17.42 14.39 10.96
C ASP A 278 17.82 13.24 11.89
N MET A 279 17.92 12.01 11.35
CA MET A 279 18.33 10.83 12.11
C MET A 279 19.73 10.98 12.71
N LEU A 280 20.68 11.50 11.94
CA LEU A 280 22.06 11.65 12.40
C LEU A 280 22.25 12.89 13.28
N CYS A 281 21.45 13.96 13.12
CA CYS A 281 21.46 15.11 14.03
C CYS A 281 20.92 14.76 15.42
N GLU A 282 20.01 13.80 15.51
CA GLU A 282 19.51 13.28 16.80
C GLU A 282 20.43 12.21 17.41
N GLY A 283 21.38 11.70 16.62
CA GLY A 283 22.28 10.62 16.99
C GLY A 283 21.69 9.25 16.69
N ALA A 284 22.30 8.51 15.78
CA ALA A 284 21.94 7.13 15.48
C ALA A 284 22.89 6.17 16.21
N PHE A 285 22.33 5.16 16.87
CA PHE A 285 23.11 4.19 17.63
C PHE A 285 23.25 2.89 16.84
N VAL A 286 24.47 2.38 16.74
CA VAL A 286 24.84 1.21 15.94
C VAL A 286 25.38 0.10 16.82
N GLN A 287 24.84 -1.08 16.69
CA GLN A 287 25.31 -2.27 17.38
C GLN A 287 25.44 -3.45 16.43
N GLN A 288 26.33 -4.37 16.78
CA GLN A 288 26.44 -5.63 16.06
C GLN A 288 25.27 -6.56 16.40
N VAL A 289 24.67 -7.18 15.37
CA VAL A 289 23.57 -8.09 15.54
C VAL A 289 24.09 -9.41 16.15
N ASN A 290 23.58 -9.76 17.33
CA ASN A 290 23.87 -11.04 17.95
C ASN A 290 22.92 -12.11 17.37
N GLU A 291 23.43 -12.93 16.44
CA GLU A 291 22.66 -14.01 15.82
C GLU A 291 22.63 -15.31 16.67
N GLY A 292 23.26 -15.33 17.84
CA GLY A 292 23.26 -16.49 18.74
C GLY A 292 23.94 -17.72 18.19
N LYS A 293 24.90 -17.58 17.28
CA LYS A 293 25.62 -18.73 16.68
C LYS A 293 26.47 -19.46 17.72
N ASP A 294 26.41 -20.78 17.68
CA ASP A 294 27.12 -21.63 18.61
C ASP A 294 28.64 -21.40 18.59
N GLY A 295 29.21 -21.22 19.78
CA GLY A 295 30.63 -20.96 20.00
C GLY A 295 31.04 -19.50 19.90
N TRP A 296 30.13 -18.59 19.53
CA TRP A 296 30.43 -17.17 19.41
C TRP A 296 30.01 -16.38 20.64
N THR A 297 30.89 -15.50 21.10
CA THR A 297 30.59 -14.38 21.97
C THR A 297 30.70 -13.11 21.13
N TYR A 298 29.57 -12.46 20.96
CA TYR A 298 29.47 -11.24 20.17
C TYR A 298 29.87 -10.02 20.98
N ASP A 299 30.44 -9.03 20.30
CA ASP A 299 30.71 -7.72 20.86
C ASP A 299 29.36 -6.98 21.07
N ASP A 300 29.13 -6.45 22.24
CA ASP A 300 27.94 -5.71 22.63
C ASP A 300 28.14 -4.18 22.64
N THR A 301 29.31 -3.73 22.19
CA THR A 301 29.62 -2.29 22.07
C THR A 301 28.60 -1.61 21.16
N VAL A 302 28.10 -0.46 21.63
CA VAL A 302 27.25 0.45 20.86
C VAL A 302 28.07 1.68 20.45
N TRP A 303 27.96 2.05 19.19
CA TRP A 303 28.59 3.24 18.64
C TRP A 303 27.54 4.27 18.25
N GLY A 304 27.82 5.56 18.51
CA GLY A 304 26.98 6.66 18.08
C GLY A 304 27.45 7.26 16.77
N LEU A 305 26.53 7.53 15.87
CA LEU A 305 26.76 8.29 14.65
C LEU A 305 26.06 9.64 14.78
N LEU A 306 26.79 10.71 14.61
CA LEU A 306 26.29 12.06 14.68
C LEU A 306 26.69 12.84 13.43
N LEU A 307 25.75 13.52 12.80
CA LEU A 307 26.08 14.48 11.74
C LEU A 307 26.55 15.80 12.37
N TRP A 308 27.82 16.07 12.23
CA TRP A 308 28.38 17.36 12.64
C TRP A 308 28.26 18.34 11.48
N GLN A 309 27.31 19.25 11.57
CA GLN A 309 27.24 20.40 10.67
C GLN A 309 28.24 21.44 11.21
N GLY A 310 29.33 21.60 10.51
CA GLY A 310 30.38 22.53 10.93
C GLY A 310 29.80 23.94 11.12
N ILE A 311 29.56 24.32 12.39
CA ILE A 311 29.20 25.70 12.72
C ILE A 311 30.44 26.52 12.48
N ALA A 312 30.45 27.32 11.42
CA ALA A 312 31.54 28.16 11.02
C ALA A 312 31.99 29.19 12.10
N GLU A 313 31.28 29.28 13.22
CA GLU A 313 31.58 30.19 14.33
C GLU A 313 32.74 29.73 15.25
N TYR A 314 33.16 28.47 15.19
CA TYR A 314 34.21 27.94 16.08
C TYR A 314 35.45 27.38 15.37
N SER A 315 35.50 27.36 14.06
CA SER A 315 36.67 26.91 13.31
C SER A 315 37.49 28.09 12.85
N THR A 316 38.70 28.19 13.36
CA THR A 316 39.74 29.10 12.84
C THR A 316 40.48 28.50 11.63
N ASP A 317 40.08 27.31 11.19
CA ASP A 317 40.60 26.62 10.01
C ASP A 317 39.54 26.57 8.90
N ASP A 318 39.88 27.11 7.73
CA ASP A 318 39.06 27.17 6.53
C ASP A 318 38.65 25.78 5.92
N ALA A 319 38.96 24.68 6.61
CA ALA A 319 38.79 23.30 6.11
C ALA A 319 37.53 22.58 6.61
N ALA A 320 36.70 23.19 7.47
CA ALA A 320 35.55 22.50 8.08
C ALA A 320 34.19 22.98 7.52
N THR A 321 34.03 22.94 6.22
CA THR A 321 32.76 23.32 5.56
C THR A 321 31.98 22.14 4.98
N GLU A 322 32.41 20.92 5.22
CA GLU A 322 31.67 19.71 4.76
C GLU A 322 31.02 19.03 5.96
N ASP A 323 29.74 18.66 5.80
CA ASP A 323 29.00 17.84 6.75
C ASP A 323 29.77 16.52 6.99
N THR A 324 30.17 16.28 8.23
CA THR A 324 31.00 15.13 8.59
C THR A 324 30.23 14.24 9.57
N VAL A 325 30.16 12.94 9.29
CA VAL A 325 29.64 11.96 10.25
C VAL A 325 30.71 11.64 11.27
N LEU A 326 30.46 12.02 12.52
CA LEU A 326 31.32 11.67 13.67
C LEU A 326 30.91 10.30 14.19
N ILE A 327 31.90 9.49 14.55
CA ILE A 327 31.72 8.21 15.23
C ILE A 327 32.14 8.39 16.68
N LEU A 328 31.23 8.27 17.62
CA LEU A 328 31.43 8.52 19.04
C LEU A 328 31.16 7.24 19.86
N PRO A 329 31.89 7.04 20.95
CA PRO A 329 31.50 6.11 21.99
C PRO A 329 30.12 6.46 22.56
N VAL A 330 29.44 5.46 23.13
CA VAL A 330 28.10 5.60 23.69
C VAL A 330 28.11 5.20 25.15
N ILE A 331 27.41 5.98 25.96
CA ILE A 331 27.07 5.65 27.34
C ILE A 331 25.76 4.85 27.31
N CYS A 332 25.79 3.65 27.86
CA CYS A 332 24.61 2.79 27.94
C CYS A 332 24.13 2.76 29.40
N GLU A 333 22.89 3.14 29.64
CA GLU A 333 22.26 3.08 30.94
C GLU A 333 21.02 2.15 30.88
N GLU A 334 20.93 1.24 31.85
CA GLU A 334 19.76 0.39 32.01
C GLU A 334 18.74 1.10 32.89
N ALA A 335 17.52 1.25 32.40
CA ALA A 335 16.38 1.82 33.11
C ALA A 335 15.23 0.80 33.15
N ASP A 336 14.22 1.08 33.98
CA ASP A 336 13.07 0.16 34.19
C ASP A 336 12.26 -0.14 32.90
N ASP A 337 12.38 0.73 31.89
CA ASP A 337 11.65 0.65 30.63
C ASP A 337 12.54 0.28 29.42
N GLY A 338 13.85 0.03 29.63
CA GLY A 338 14.76 -0.44 28.60
C GLY A 338 16.19 0.11 28.71
N MET A 339 16.97 -0.12 27.65
CA MET A 339 18.33 0.43 27.55
C MET A 339 18.26 1.84 26.95
N TYR A 340 18.86 2.79 27.63
CA TYR A 340 19.09 4.14 27.15
C TYR A 340 20.49 4.26 26.58
N TYR A 341 20.58 4.93 25.43
CA TYR A 341 21.81 5.24 24.76
C TYR A 341 22.00 6.75 24.70
N ASP A 342 23.17 7.24 25.12
CA ASP A 342 23.55 8.63 24.96
C ASP A 342 24.96 8.73 24.38
N LEU A 343 25.25 9.79 23.65
CA LEU A 343 26.56 10.01 23.08
C LEU A 343 27.54 10.42 24.21
N ASP A 344 28.71 9.81 24.24
CA ASP A 344 29.78 10.24 25.14
C ASP A 344 30.46 11.52 24.60
N TRP A 345 29.93 12.66 25.00
CA TRP A 345 30.41 13.98 24.58
C TRP A 345 31.79 14.34 25.14
N GLU A 346 32.28 13.59 26.14
CA GLU A 346 33.64 13.79 26.69
C GLU A 346 34.68 12.98 25.90
N ALA A 347 34.26 11.98 25.15
CA ALA A 347 35.13 11.16 24.32
C ALA A 347 35.51 11.88 23.01
N ASN A 348 36.68 11.54 22.47
CA ASN A 348 37.06 12.01 21.14
C ASN A 348 36.39 11.12 20.08
N PRO A 349 35.93 11.71 18.96
CA PRO A 349 35.51 10.93 17.81
C PRO A 349 36.59 9.98 17.30
N VAL A 350 36.20 8.86 16.78
CA VAL A 350 37.10 7.85 16.19
C VAL A 350 36.89 7.74 14.68
N ASP A 351 37.90 7.26 13.96
CA ASP A 351 37.85 7.14 12.51
C ASP A 351 36.98 5.97 12.04
N ARG A 352 36.71 4.99 12.90
CA ARG A 352 35.92 3.78 12.55
C ARG A 352 35.34 3.12 13.80
N MET A 353 34.18 2.47 13.65
CA MET A 353 33.63 1.56 14.66
C MET A 353 34.47 0.30 14.75
N THR A 354 34.62 -0.26 15.95
CA THR A 354 35.37 -1.51 16.17
C THR A 354 34.56 -2.48 16.99
N PHE A 355 34.52 -3.74 16.55
CA PHE A 355 33.84 -4.85 17.23
C PHE A 355 34.78 -6.02 17.39
N THR A 356 34.84 -6.64 18.58
CA THR A 356 35.69 -7.78 18.88
C THR A 356 34.85 -8.99 19.26
N ASN A 357 34.81 -9.98 18.40
CA ASN A 357 34.09 -11.23 18.63
C ASN A 357 35.04 -12.34 19.06
N THR A 358 34.61 -13.22 19.96
CA THR A 358 35.44 -14.37 20.40
C THR A 358 34.77 -15.67 20.04
N TYR A 359 35.53 -16.57 19.43
CA TYR A 359 35.09 -17.93 19.13
C TYR A 359 35.72 -18.93 20.12
N THR A 360 34.89 -19.61 20.94
CA THR A 360 35.33 -20.45 22.05
C THR A 360 35.03 -21.92 21.86
N LYS A 361 34.52 -22.34 20.69
CA LYS A 361 34.21 -23.75 20.47
C LYS A 361 35.47 -24.61 20.57
N SER A 362 35.41 -25.70 21.36
CA SER A 362 36.50 -26.67 21.42
C SER A 362 36.61 -27.36 20.08
N ALA A 363 37.84 -27.66 19.65
CA ALA A 363 38.05 -28.54 18.50
C ALA A 363 37.32 -29.86 18.76
N GLN A 364 36.39 -30.18 17.88
CA GLN A 364 35.71 -31.47 18.00
C GLN A 364 36.79 -32.56 17.88
N PRO A 365 36.94 -33.47 18.86
CA PRO A 365 37.87 -34.56 18.71
C PRO A 365 37.57 -35.21 17.36
N ALA A 366 38.62 -35.44 16.55
CA ALA A 366 38.44 -36.19 15.31
C ALA A 366 37.62 -37.44 15.68
N GLU A 367 36.42 -37.55 15.14
CA GLU A 367 35.60 -38.75 15.35
C GLU A 367 36.41 -39.92 14.90
N ASN A 368 37.11 -40.54 15.86
CA ASN A 368 37.46 -41.92 15.74
C ASN A 368 36.15 -42.67 15.76
N ASN A 369 35.51 -42.66 14.61
CA ASN A 369 34.28 -43.37 14.38
C ASN A 369 34.59 -44.85 14.71
N PRO A 370 34.26 -45.35 15.93
CA PRO A 370 34.27 -46.78 16.10
C PRO A 370 33.19 -47.24 15.12
N ASN A 371 33.61 -48.06 14.17
CA ASN A 371 32.73 -48.66 13.19
C ASN A 371 31.75 -49.60 13.92
N THR A 372 30.92 -49.05 14.79
CA THR A 372 29.75 -49.69 15.38
C THR A 372 28.70 -49.70 14.28
N GLY A 373 28.59 -50.84 13.62
CA GLY A 373 27.65 -51.09 12.55
C GLY A 373 26.20 -50.98 13.01
N ASP A 374 25.77 -49.76 13.29
CA ASP A 374 24.37 -49.43 13.40
C ASP A 374 23.89 -48.98 11.99
N SER A 375 23.42 -49.95 11.24
CA SER A 375 22.71 -49.79 9.99
C SER A 375 21.30 -49.24 10.27
N SER A 376 21.14 -48.20 11.08
CA SER A 376 19.87 -47.52 11.21
C SER A 376 19.57 -46.89 9.86
N ASN A 377 18.63 -47.50 9.18
CA ASN A 377 18.22 -47.17 7.82
C ASN A 377 17.52 -45.80 7.85
N LEU A 378 18.31 -44.72 7.79
CA LEU A 378 17.81 -43.34 7.82
C LEU A 378 16.69 -43.12 6.79
N THR A 379 16.78 -43.85 5.67
CA THR A 379 15.77 -43.87 4.61
C THR A 379 14.43 -44.40 5.12
N LEU A 380 14.41 -45.34 6.06
CA LEU A 380 13.20 -45.90 6.66
C LEU A 380 12.51 -44.86 7.57
N TRP A 381 13.30 -44.07 8.32
CA TRP A 381 12.80 -43.03 9.18
C TRP A 381 12.21 -41.85 8.38
N PHE A 382 12.85 -41.48 7.28
CA PHE A 382 12.28 -40.47 6.38
C PHE A 382 11.01 -40.96 5.67
N ALA A 383 10.94 -42.25 5.30
CA ALA A 383 9.75 -42.85 4.72
C ALA A 383 8.58 -42.86 5.74
N LEU A 384 8.83 -43.21 7.01
CA LEU A 384 7.83 -43.18 8.08
C LEU A 384 7.34 -41.77 8.37
N LEU A 385 8.22 -40.76 8.32
CA LEU A 385 7.86 -39.35 8.52
C LEU A 385 6.99 -38.84 7.35
N ALA A 386 7.27 -39.23 6.12
CA ALA A 386 6.48 -38.90 4.95
C ALA A 386 5.07 -39.52 5.01
N VAL A 387 4.96 -40.78 5.46
CA VAL A 387 3.64 -41.45 5.61
C VAL A 387 2.82 -40.82 6.72
N SER A 388 3.45 -40.43 7.83
CA SER A 388 2.74 -39.74 8.91
C SER A 388 2.22 -38.35 8.49
N ALA A 389 3.01 -37.60 7.70
CA ALA A 389 2.58 -36.31 7.13
C ALA A 389 1.41 -36.46 6.15
N ALA A 390 1.43 -37.48 5.31
CA ALA A 390 0.32 -37.79 4.40
C ALA A 390 -0.97 -38.21 5.13
N GLY A 391 -0.85 -38.90 6.28
CA GLY A 391 -1.97 -39.28 7.14
C GLY A 391 -2.68 -38.07 7.75
N VAL A 392 -1.92 -37.06 8.18
CA VAL A 392 -2.48 -35.81 8.76
C VAL A 392 -3.19 -34.98 7.69
N ILE A 393 -2.68 -34.93 6.47
CA ILE A 393 -3.31 -34.19 5.36
C ILE A 393 -4.63 -34.88 4.95
N SER A 394 -4.68 -36.22 4.90
CA SER A 394 -5.91 -36.94 4.50
C SER A 394 -7.03 -36.81 5.54
N THR A 395 -6.70 -36.81 6.82
CA THR A 395 -7.70 -36.61 7.91
C THR A 395 -8.21 -35.16 7.93
N GLY A 396 -7.35 -34.17 7.64
CA GLY A 396 -7.75 -32.75 7.54
C GLY A 396 -8.72 -32.48 6.39
N VAL A 397 -8.52 -33.12 5.24
CA VAL A 397 -9.40 -32.98 4.07
C VAL A 397 -10.75 -33.68 4.30
N HIS A 398 -10.76 -34.83 5.00
CA HIS A 398 -12.01 -35.57 5.29
C HIS A 398 -12.88 -34.84 6.33
N SER A 399 -12.29 -34.17 7.31
CA SER A 399 -13.04 -33.40 8.32
C SER A 399 -13.68 -32.12 7.74
N LYS A 400 -13.07 -31.54 6.69
CA LYS A 400 -13.59 -30.33 6.03
C LYS A 400 -14.80 -30.65 5.11
N ARG A 401 -14.87 -31.86 4.54
CA ARG A 401 -16.02 -32.32 3.73
C ARG A 401 -17.28 -32.67 4.55
N ARG A 402 -17.15 -32.96 5.86
CA ARG A 402 -18.30 -33.22 6.74
C ARG A 402 -18.94 -31.98 7.36
N ARG A 403 -18.34 -30.80 7.17
CA ARG A 403 -18.93 -29.52 7.67
C ARG A 403 -19.62 -28.68 6.58
N SER A 404 -19.72 -29.18 5.37
CA SER A 404 -20.38 -28.52 4.23
C SER A 404 -21.48 -29.33 3.59
N SER A 405 -22.15 -30.18 4.37
CA SER A 405 -23.44 -30.82 3.98
C SER A 405 -24.44 -30.67 5.11
#